data_1a161618e6643c508e3e40c4c959155a
#
_entry.id   1a161618e6643c508e3e40c4c959155a
#
_cell.length_a   1.000
_cell.length_b   1.000
_cell.length_c   1.000
_cell.angle_alpha   90.00
_cell.angle_beta   90.00
_cell.angle_gamma   90.00
#
_symmetry.space_group_name_H-M   'P 1'
#
loop_
_entity.id
_entity.type
_entity.pdbx_description
1 polymer ?
#
loop_
_entity_poly.entity_id
_entity_poly.type
_entity_poly.pdbx_seq_one_letter_code
_entity_poly.pdbx_strand_id
1 'polypeptide(L)'
;MECNDSYLSDIASLSVTDSMAIEAYDGAVKDFKMGSVGAGTGMVCFGFKGGIGSSSRMIEIDGREYTLGALVLANFGRTTDLKIPGLVDVNFEETQRDGGSLIMVLSTDIPLLPHHLKRIARHLSLSIGILGAPGYHGSGDIALAFSTADRRDPQALTIGEDGSIMSRIFKASVWATVEAILDSMFSSPYTKGFRGTVPSILDSMYQ
;
A
#
# COMPACT_ATOMS: atom_id res chain seq x y z
N MET A 1 8.35 11.41 -1.04
CA MET A 1 6.92 11.05 -0.87
C MET A 1 6.69 10.91 0.62
N GLU A 2 5.61 11.48 1.13
CA GLU A 2 5.28 11.42 2.57
C GLU A 2 3.78 11.25 2.78
N CYS A 3 3.42 10.70 3.94
CA CYS A 3 2.06 10.70 4.48
C CYS A 3 2.08 11.47 5.80
N ASN A 4 1.04 12.25 6.07
CA ASN A 4 0.95 13.05 7.28
C ASN A 4 0.60 12.18 8.49
N ASP A 5 1.53 12.00 9.40
CA ASP A 5 1.39 11.21 10.62
C ASP A 5 1.27 12.05 11.91
N SER A 6 1.01 13.36 11.78
CA SER A 6 1.00 14.35 12.86
C SER A 6 0.03 14.07 14.02
N TYR A 7 -0.86 13.09 13.87
CA TYR A 7 -1.74 12.69 14.95
C TYR A 7 -1.04 11.79 15.99
N LEU A 8 -0.28 10.81 15.53
CA LEU A 8 0.44 9.88 16.39
C LEU A 8 1.90 10.28 16.61
N SER A 9 2.49 11.05 15.67
CA SER A 9 3.88 11.51 15.73
C SER A 9 3.97 13.01 15.99
N ASP A 10 4.95 13.42 16.79
CA ASP A 10 5.32 14.84 16.91
C ASP A 10 6.21 15.25 15.72
N ILE A 11 5.58 15.68 14.64
CA ILE A 11 6.30 16.08 13.43
C ILE A 11 7.15 17.33 13.60
N ALA A 12 6.87 18.16 14.63
CA ALA A 12 7.67 19.35 14.92
C ALA A 12 9.02 19.01 15.56
N SER A 13 9.17 17.82 16.09
CA SER A 13 10.44 17.34 16.67
C SER A 13 11.54 17.08 15.64
N LEU A 14 11.19 17.00 14.33
CA LEU A 14 12.12 16.73 13.23
C LEU A 14 13.02 15.51 13.51
N SER A 15 12.43 14.46 14.07
CA SER A 15 13.15 13.28 14.59
C SER A 15 13.75 12.38 13.51
N VAL A 16 13.36 12.54 12.24
CA VAL A 16 13.93 11.77 11.12
C VAL A 16 15.28 12.38 10.73
N THR A 17 16.32 11.54 10.72
CA THR A 17 17.70 11.96 10.45
C THR A 17 18.23 11.32 9.15
N ASP A 18 19.30 11.89 8.60
CA ASP A 18 19.98 11.36 7.42
C ASP A 18 20.51 9.93 7.69
N SER A 19 20.98 9.65 8.91
CA SER A 19 21.44 8.31 9.28
C SER A 19 20.33 7.25 9.17
N MET A 20 19.09 7.60 9.54
CA MET A 20 17.95 6.68 9.39
C MET A 20 17.66 6.32 7.93
N ALA A 21 17.89 7.24 6.99
CA ALA A 21 17.74 6.97 5.57
C ALA A 21 18.82 5.98 5.08
N ILE A 22 20.05 6.14 5.54
CA ILE A 22 21.16 5.24 5.23
C ILE A 22 20.90 3.86 5.85
N GLU A 23 20.52 3.81 7.12
CA GLU A 23 20.16 2.57 7.83
C GLU A 23 19.03 1.81 7.13
N ALA A 24 18.00 2.51 6.63
CA ALA A 24 16.90 1.92 5.88
C ALA A 24 17.36 1.31 4.55
N TYR A 25 18.31 1.96 3.87
CA TYR A 25 18.89 1.44 2.63
C TYR A 25 19.76 0.21 2.88
N ASP A 26 20.67 0.29 3.84
CA ASP A 26 21.61 -0.80 4.17
C ASP A 26 20.90 -1.99 4.84
N GLY A 27 19.83 -1.73 5.56
CA GLY A 27 19.00 -2.72 6.25
C GLY A 27 17.93 -3.39 5.39
N ALA A 28 17.88 -3.13 4.07
CA ALA A 28 16.88 -3.74 3.19
C ALA A 28 17.05 -5.26 3.10
N VAL A 29 16.03 -6.01 3.51
CA VAL A 29 16.02 -7.47 3.56
C VAL A 29 14.71 -8.03 2.98
N LYS A 30 14.68 -9.33 2.68
CA LYS A 30 13.48 -9.99 2.15
C LYS A 30 12.37 -10.09 3.20
N ASP A 31 12.73 -10.48 4.41
CA ASP A 31 11.81 -10.64 5.54
C ASP A 31 11.86 -9.37 6.40
N PHE A 32 10.96 -8.45 6.14
CA PHE A 32 10.88 -7.18 6.85
C PHE A 32 9.60 -7.09 7.69
N LYS A 33 9.63 -6.26 8.71
CA LYS A 33 8.46 -6.03 9.58
C LYS A 33 7.43 -5.15 8.89
N MET A 34 6.15 -5.47 9.09
CA MET A 34 5.00 -4.71 8.61
C MET A 34 4.26 -4.00 9.75
N GLY A 35 3.25 -3.21 9.39
CA GLY A 35 2.45 -2.45 10.34
C GLY A 35 3.12 -1.18 10.85
N SER A 36 3.10 -1.01 12.15
CA SER A 36 3.56 0.19 12.88
C SER A 36 5.09 0.23 13.02
N VAL A 37 5.81 0.25 11.91
CA VAL A 37 7.29 0.26 11.87
C VAL A 37 7.81 1.34 10.92
N GLY A 38 8.95 1.94 11.25
CA GLY A 38 9.56 2.98 10.43
C GLY A 38 8.57 4.09 10.09
N ALA A 39 8.42 4.41 8.82
CA ALA A 39 7.44 5.38 8.33
C ALA A 39 5.99 5.01 8.67
N GLY A 40 5.70 3.74 8.95
CA GLY A 40 4.37 3.25 9.35
C GLY A 40 3.98 3.59 10.79
N THR A 41 4.91 4.05 11.63
CA THR A 41 4.69 4.25 13.07
C THR A 41 3.53 5.18 13.40
N GLY A 42 3.36 6.27 12.67
CA GLY A 42 2.31 7.28 12.92
C GLY A 42 1.08 7.16 12.03
N MET A 43 0.97 6.14 11.18
CA MET A 43 -0.08 6.03 10.17
C MET A 43 -1.42 5.55 10.72
N VAL A 44 -2.50 6.10 10.15
CA VAL A 44 -3.91 5.77 10.48
C VAL A 44 -4.66 5.46 9.20
N CYS A 45 -5.21 4.26 9.09
CA CYS A 45 -5.92 3.78 7.91
C CYS A 45 -7.35 3.39 8.28
N PHE A 46 -8.33 4.01 7.64
CA PHE A 46 -9.76 3.83 7.96
C PHE A 46 -10.11 3.98 9.45
N GLY A 47 -9.43 4.91 10.15
CA GLY A 47 -9.62 5.12 11.59
C GLY A 47 -8.91 4.12 12.49
N PHE A 48 -8.36 3.05 11.94
CA PHE A 48 -7.54 2.06 12.64
C PHE A 48 -6.05 2.35 12.46
N LYS A 49 -5.23 1.69 13.25
CA LYS A 49 -3.78 1.77 13.08
C LYS A 49 -3.39 1.22 11.71
N GLY A 50 -2.84 2.08 10.87
CA GLY A 50 -2.26 1.77 9.58
C GLY A 50 -0.75 1.57 9.67
N GLY A 51 -0.06 1.54 8.52
CA GLY A 51 1.39 1.37 8.51
C GLY A 51 1.94 0.87 7.19
N ILE A 52 3.04 0.13 7.27
CA ILE A 52 3.63 -0.58 6.14
C ILE A 52 2.88 -1.89 5.92
N GLY A 53 2.51 -2.17 4.67
CA GLY A 53 1.95 -3.45 4.27
C GLY A 53 2.53 -3.94 2.96
N SER A 54 2.52 -5.25 2.75
CA SER A 54 3.09 -5.87 1.57
C SER A 54 2.30 -7.09 1.15
N SER A 55 2.30 -7.34 -0.14
CA SER A 55 1.70 -8.54 -0.73
C SER A 55 2.35 -8.84 -2.08
N SER A 56 2.25 -10.07 -2.54
CA SER A 56 2.78 -10.47 -3.84
C SER A 56 1.84 -11.40 -4.60
N ARG A 57 2.04 -11.46 -5.91
CA ARG A 57 1.35 -12.39 -6.82
C ARG A 57 2.34 -12.99 -7.79
N MET A 58 2.12 -14.25 -8.11
CA MET A 58 2.79 -14.91 -9.22
C MET A 58 1.87 -14.93 -10.43
N ILE A 59 2.39 -14.65 -11.60
CA ILE A 59 1.68 -14.66 -12.88
C ILE A 59 2.49 -15.49 -13.86
N GLU A 60 1.84 -16.50 -14.45
CA GLU A 60 2.42 -17.25 -15.56
C GLU A 60 2.10 -16.54 -16.89
N ILE A 61 3.12 -16.28 -17.70
CA ILE A 61 3.02 -15.73 -19.05
C ILE A 61 3.87 -16.59 -19.96
N ASP A 62 3.26 -17.22 -20.97
CA ASP A 62 3.93 -18.07 -21.96
C ASP A 62 4.82 -19.16 -21.33
N GLY A 63 4.31 -19.81 -20.26
CA GLY A 63 5.01 -20.88 -19.55
C GLY A 63 6.15 -20.41 -18.61
N ARG A 64 6.32 -19.11 -18.42
CA ARG A 64 7.27 -18.50 -17.46
C ARG A 64 6.53 -17.83 -16.32
N GLU A 65 6.97 -18.09 -15.10
CA GLU A 65 6.45 -17.43 -13.91
C GLU A 65 7.16 -16.09 -13.66
N TYR A 66 6.36 -15.09 -13.31
CA TYR A 66 6.80 -13.76 -12.94
C TYR A 66 6.17 -13.34 -11.62
N THR A 67 6.85 -12.47 -10.91
CA THR A 67 6.39 -11.94 -9.63
C THR A 67 5.97 -10.48 -9.74
N LEU A 68 4.86 -10.15 -9.06
CA LEU A 68 4.42 -8.80 -8.77
C LEU A 68 4.45 -8.62 -7.25
N GLY A 69 5.17 -7.62 -6.76
CA GLY A 69 5.22 -7.26 -5.34
C GLY A 69 4.64 -5.87 -5.12
N ALA A 70 3.68 -5.74 -4.21
CA ALA A 70 3.11 -4.48 -3.76
C ALA A 70 3.62 -4.14 -2.36
N LEU A 71 4.06 -2.91 -2.16
CA LEU A 71 4.41 -2.31 -0.87
C LEU A 71 3.61 -1.03 -0.71
N VAL A 72 2.99 -0.84 0.45
CA VAL A 72 2.21 0.36 0.73
C VAL A 72 2.62 1.02 2.04
N LEU A 73 2.40 2.34 2.11
CA LEU A 73 2.32 3.09 3.35
C LEU A 73 0.90 3.64 3.44
N ALA A 74 0.07 3.02 4.31
CA ALA A 74 -1.37 3.27 4.36
C ALA A 74 -1.75 4.21 5.49
N ASN A 75 -2.31 5.37 5.11
CA ASN A 75 -2.73 6.45 6.00
C ASN A 75 -3.94 7.20 5.42
N PHE A 76 -5.04 6.52 5.13
CA PHE A 76 -6.18 7.10 4.43
C PHE A 76 -7.52 6.48 4.84
N GLY A 77 -8.62 7.07 4.37
CA GLY A 77 -9.98 6.54 4.50
C GLY A 77 -10.65 6.89 5.82
N ARG A 78 -11.98 6.78 5.84
CA ARG A 78 -12.81 6.91 7.04
C ARG A 78 -13.34 5.55 7.44
N THR A 79 -13.56 5.35 8.73
CA THR A 79 -14.03 4.07 9.28
C THR A 79 -15.34 3.60 8.65
N THR A 80 -16.27 4.52 8.43
CA THR A 80 -17.58 4.25 7.83
C THR A 80 -17.56 3.80 6.37
N ASP A 81 -16.43 4.05 5.67
CA ASP A 81 -16.28 3.67 4.27
C ASP A 81 -15.67 2.28 4.10
N LEU A 82 -15.02 1.76 5.17
CA LEU A 82 -14.23 0.53 5.05
C LEU A 82 -15.05 -0.66 4.58
N LYS A 83 -14.64 -1.22 3.48
CA LYS A 83 -15.16 -2.48 2.91
C LYS A 83 -14.03 -3.49 2.84
N ILE A 84 -14.15 -4.56 3.59
CA ILE A 84 -13.18 -5.65 3.56
C ILE A 84 -13.74 -6.75 2.65
N PRO A 85 -13.12 -7.05 1.51
CA PRO A 85 -13.59 -8.08 0.61
C PRO A 85 -13.74 -9.44 1.32
N GLY A 86 -14.93 -10.03 1.21
CA GLY A 86 -15.24 -11.30 1.87
C GLY A 86 -15.81 -11.19 3.28
N LEU A 87 -15.85 -10.01 3.88
CA LEU A 87 -16.59 -9.75 5.13
C LEU A 87 -17.88 -9.00 4.81
N VAL A 88 -18.99 -9.46 5.40
CA VAL A 88 -20.30 -8.84 5.24
C VAL A 88 -20.63 -8.09 6.53
N ASP A 89 -21.08 -6.84 6.37
CA ASP A 89 -21.70 -6.02 7.42
C ASP A 89 -20.91 -5.82 8.73
N VAL A 90 -19.61 -5.56 8.63
CA VAL A 90 -18.86 -5.07 9.78
C VAL A 90 -19.12 -3.56 9.91
N ASN A 91 -19.93 -3.16 10.87
CA ASN A 91 -20.17 -1.75 11.19
C ASN A 91 -19.18 -1.30 12.27
N PHE A 92 -18.31 -0.37 11.91
CA PHE A 92 -17.39 0.26 12.85
C PHE A 92 -17.93 1.62 13.28
N GLU A 93 -17.71 2.01 14.55
CA GLU A 93 -18.02 3.36 15.01
C GLU A 93 -17.20 4.42 14.25
N GLU A 94 -17.83 5.54 13.94
CA GLU A 94 -17.21 6.61 13.15
C GLU A 94 -16.06 7.26 13.93
N THR A 95 -14.88 7.22 13.34
CA THR A 95 -13.75 8.05 13.77
C THR A 95 -13.54 9.14 12.72
N GLN A 96 -13.94 10.37 13.04
CA GLN A 96 -13.77 11.50 12.14
C GLN A 96 -12.29 11.88 12.02
N ARG A 97 -11.70 11.63 10.85
CA ARG A 97 -10.42 12.22 10.45
C ARG A 97 -10.47 12.56 8.98
N ASP A 98 -10.39 13.85 8.70
CA ASP A 98 -10.23 14.35 7.35
C ASP A 98 -8.74 14.39 7.01
N GLY A 99 -8.44 13.97 5.80
CA GLY A 99 -7.09 13.93 5.29
C GLY A 99 -6.47 12.54 5.39
N GLY A 100 -5.50 12.33 4.56
CA GLY A 100 -4.78 11.06 4.48
C GLY A 100 -3.91 11.03 3.25
N SER A 101 -3.18 9.96 3.10
CA SER A 101 -2.35 9.72 1.93
C SER A 101 -2.05 8.25 1.83
N LEU A 102 -1.91 7.76 0.62
CA LEU A 102 -1.50 6.39 0.36
C LEU A 102 -0.29 6.40 -0.57
N ILE A 103 0.81 5.82 -0.13
CA ILE A 103 1.94 5.54 -1.03
C ILE A 103 1.86 4.08 -1.45
N MET A 104 1.85 3.85 -2.75
CA MET A 104 1.78 2.52 -3.37
C MET A 104 3.01 2.32 -4.26
N VAL A 105 3.77 1.28 -4.00
CA VAL A 105 4.91 0.90 -4.82
C VAL A 105 4.70 -0.51 -5.33
N LEU A 106 4.70 -0.68 -6.64
CA LEU A 106 4.66 -1.99 -7.28
C LEU A 106 5.99 -2.28 -7.96
N SER A 107 6.58 -3.41 -7.64
CA SER A 107 7.72 -3.96 -8.35
C SER A 107 7.36 -5.24 -9.07
N THR A 108 8.02 -5.51 -10.20
CA THR A 108 7.84 -6.76 -10.93
C THR A 108 9.12 -7.14 -11.68
N ASP A 109 9.30 -8.41 -11.96
CA ASP A 109 10.32 -8.91 -12.88
C ASP A 109 9.76 -9.17 -14.30
N ILE A 110 8.49 -8.82 -14.56
CA ILE A 110 7.93 -8.83 -15.91
C ILE A 110 8.64 -7.77 -16.75
N PRO A 111 9.17 -8.11 -17.93
CA PRO A 111 9.79 -7.13 -18.81
C PRO A 111 8.72 -6.20 -19.42
N LEU A 112 8.59 -5.01 -18.88
CA LEU A 112 7.61 -4.01 -19.27
C LEU A 112 8.25 -2.68 -19.60
N LEU A 113 7.73 -2.00 -20.60
CA LEU A 113 8.17 -0.65 -20.98
C LEU A 113 7.60 0.41 -20.02
N PRO A 114 8.21 1.61 -19.93
CA PRO A 114 7.78 2.64 -18.99
C PRO A 114 6.32 3.05 -19.11
N HIS A 115 5.74 3.06 -20.31
CA HIS A 115 4.34 3.41 -20.50
C HIS A 115 3.39 2.31 -19.98
N HIS A 116 3.77 1.02 -20.03
CA HIS A 116 3.03 -0.07 -19.42
C HIS A 116 3.04 0.05 -17.89
N LEU A 117 4.21 0.31 -17.31
CA LEU A 117 4.37 0.55 -15.87
C LEU A 117 3.56 1.76 -15.39
N LYS A 118 3.52 2.84 -16.18
CA LYS A 118 2.67 4.01 -15.90
C LYS A 118 1.17 3.65 -15.91
N ARG A 119 0.73 2.78 -16.80
CA ARG A 119 -0.66 2.27 -16.80
C ARG A 119 -0.94 1.45 -15.55
N ILE A 120 -0.02 0.56 -15.15
CA ILE A 120 -0.14 -0.21 -13.91
C ILE A 120 -0.25 0.72 -12.71
N ALA A 121 0.67 1.69 -12.56
CA ALA A 121 0.63 2.65 -11.46
C ALA A 121 -0.72 3.37 -11.34
N ARG A 122 -1.34 3.75 -12.46
CA ARG A 122 -2.68 4.34 -12.47
C ARG A 122 -3.77 3.39 -11.98
N HIS A 123 -3.64 2.08 -12.26
CA HIS A 123 -4.63 1.09 -11.82
C HIS A 123 -4.55 0.81 -10.31
N LEU A 124 -3.40 1.04 -9.66
CA LEU A 124 -3.26 0.82 -8.22
C LEU A 124 -4.27 1.66 -7.41
N SER A 125 -4.65 2.85 -7.89
CA SER A 125 -5.65 3.69 -7.22
C SER A 125 -7.05 3.05 -7.15
N LEU A 126 -7.36 2.04 -7.97
CA LEU A 126 -8.62 1.30 -7.87
C LEU A 126 -8.73 0.53 -6.54
N SER A 127 -7.61 0.18 -5.91
CA SER A 127 -7.60 -0.47 -4.60
C SER A 127 -8.26 0.38 -3.51
N ILE A 128 -8.14 1.71 -3.62
CA ILE A 128 -8.76 2.68 -2.72
C ILE A 128 -10.29 2.54 -2.76
N GLY A 129 -10.85 2.53 -3.99
CA GLY A 129 -12.29 2.38 -4.19
C GLY A 129 -12.82 0.98 -3.84
N ILE A 130 -12.03 -0.08 -4.06
CA ILE A 130 -12.40 -1.45 -3.65
C ILE A 130 -12.55 -1.54 -2.14
N LEU A 131 -11.70 -0.85 -1.39
CA LEU A 131 -11.78 -0.77 0.07
C LEU A 131 -12.81 0.27 0.58
N GLY A 132 -13.52 0.94 -0.34
CA GLY A 132 -14.66 1.81 -0.05
C GLY A 132 -14.32 3.30 0.01
N ALA A 133 -13.07 3.71 0.09
CA ALA A 133 -12.73 5.14 0.14
C ALA A 133 -12.90 5.82 -1.22
N PRO A 134 -13.56 7.01 -1.28
CA PRO A 134 -13.80 7.70 -2.55
C PRO A 134 -12.60 8.52 -3.05
N GLY A 135 -11.48 8.57 -2.30
CA GLY A 135 -10.39 9.52 -2.56
C GLY A 135 -10.80 10.93 -2.10
N TYR A 136 -10.70 11.19 -0.80
CA TYR A 136 -11.10 12.48 -0.23
C TYR A 136 -10.19 13.62 -0.69
N HIS A 137 -10.72 14.86 -0.71
CA HIS A 137 -10.00 16.07 -1.14
C HIS A 137 -8.64 16.25 -0.46
N GLY A 138 -8.51 15.88 0.80
CA GLY A 138 -7.25 15.96 1.56
C GLY A 138 -6.31 14.77 1.37
N SER A 139 -6.65 13.78 0.53
CA SER A 139 -5.81 12.60 0.31
C SER A 139 -4.77 12.86 -0.77
N GLY A 140 -3.49 12.64 -0.44
CA GLY A 140 -2.37 12.75 -1.36
C GLY A 140 -1.86 11.37 -1.81
N ASP A 141 -2.58 10.71 -2.72
CA ASP A 141 -2.27 9.33 -3.10
C ASP A 141 -1.22 9.29 -4.21
N ILE A 142 -0.17 8.51 -4.01
CA ILE A 142 0.97 8.42 -4.92
C ILE A 142 1.21 6.96 -5.29
N ALA A 143 1.32 6.68 -6.59
CA ALA A 143 1.61 5.36 -7.10
C ALA A 143 2.89 5.35 -7.96
N LEU A 144 3.76 4.38 -7.69
CA LEU A 144 4.97 4.09 -8.46
C LEU A 144 4.94 2.63 -8.92
N ALA A 145 5.32 2.37 -10.15
CA ALA A 145 5.57 1.02 -10.63
C ALA A 145 6.91 0.96 -11.36
N PHE A 146 7.68 -0.11 -11.12
CA PHE A 146 8.95 -0.35 -11.80
C PHE A 146 9.15 -1.85 -12.07
N SER A 147 10.01 -2.14 -13.06
CA SER A 147 10.42 -3.50 -13.38
C SER A 147 11.92 -3.67 -13.10
N THR A 148 12.26 -4.83 -12.55
CA THR A 148 13.66 -5.29 -12.35
C THR A 148 14.17 -6.13 -13.52
N ALA A 149 13.34 -6.39 -14.53
CA ALA A 149 13.75 -7.12 -15.74
C ALA A 149 14.79 -6.34 -16.55
N ASP A 150 15.58 -7.07 -17.35
CA ASP A 150 16.51 -6.44 -18.29
C ASP A 150 15.70 -5.61 -19.32
N ARG A 151 16.03 -4.34 -19.44
CA ARG A 151 15.40 -3.41 -20.40
C ARG A 151 15.55 -3.82 -21.86
N ARG A 152 16.50 -4.71 -22.15
CA ARG A 152 16.77 -5.24 -23.48
C ARG A 152 16.05 -6.55 -23.76
N ASP A 153 15.23 -7.05 -22.81
CA ASP A 153 14.46 -8.27 -23.01
C ASP A 153 13.47 -8.03 -24.17
N PRO A 154 13.58 -8.82 -25.27
CA PRO A 154 12.70 -8.65 -26.43
C PRO A 154 11.22 -8.91 -26.11
N GLN A 155 10.90 -9.65 -25.04
CA GLN A 155 9.53 -9.89 -24.59
C GLN A 155 8.85 -8.61 -24.06
N ALA A 156 9.62 -7.57 -23.73
CA ALA A 156 9.07 -6.30 -23.24
C ALA A 156 8.08 -5.65 -24.23
N LEU A 157 8.27 -5.85 -25.54
CA LEU A 157 7.37 -5.35 -26.57
C LEU A 157 6.11 -6.20 -26.69
N THR A 158 6.25 -7.52 -26.63
CA THR A 158 5.12 -8.45 -26.88
C THR A 158 4.19 -8.55 -25.67
N ILE A 159 4.73 -8.71 -24.47
CA ILE A 159 3.94 -8.84 -23.22
C ILE A 159 3.10 -7.58 -22.97
N GLY A 160 3.69 -6.40 -23.13
CA GLY A 160 3.00 -5.15 -22.84
C GLY A 160 1.93 -4.78 -23.85
N GLU A 161 2.02 -5.24 -25.08
CA GLU A 161 1.05 -4.98 -26.15
C GLU A 161 -0.10 -6.01 -26.18
N ASP A 162 0.05 -7.16 -25.50
CA ASP A 162 -1.04 -8.12 -25.36
C ASP A 162 -2.07 -7.64 -24.31
N GLY A 163 -3.26 -7.29 -24.79
CA GLY A 163 -4.33 -6.76 -23.95
C GLY A 163 -4.85 -7.76 -22.93
N SER A 164 -4.80 -9.07 -23.19
CA SER A 164 -5.23 -10.14 -22.27
C SER A 164 -4.22 -10.31 -21.16
N ILE A 165 -2.94 -10.33 -21.47
CA ILE A 165 -1.85 -10.39 -20.50
C ILE A 165 -1.87 -9.13 -19.62
N MET A 166 -1.96 -7.95 -20.21
CA MET A 166 -2.01 -6.70 -19.46
C MET A 166 -3.23 -6.62 -18.54
N SER A 167 -4.38 -7.16 -18.92
CA SER A 167 -5.57 -7.21 -18.07
C SER A 167 -5.34 -8.10 -16.83
N ARG A 168 -4.65 -9.23 -16.99
CA ARG A 168 -4.25 -10.11 -15.88
C ARG A 168 -3.27 -9.40 -14.95
N ILE A 169 -2.28 -8.69 -15.50
CA ILE A 169 -1.30 -7.89 -14.74
C ILE A 169 -2.02 -6.79 -13.94
N PHE A 170 -2.93 -6.04 -14.55
CA PHE A 170 -3.72 -5.02 -13.85
C PHE A 170 -4.52 -5.62 -12.70
N LYS A 171 -5.25 -6.70 -12.95
CA LYS A 171 -6.03 -7.39 -11.91
C LYS A 171 -5.14 -7.83 -10.74
N ALA A 172 -4.03 -8.49 -11.02
CA ALA A 172 -3.10 -8.96 -10.01
C ALA A 172 -2.48 -7.79 -9.21
N SER A 173 -2.09 -6.71 -9.89
CA SER A 173 -1.52 -5.51 -9.27
C SER A 173 -2.51 -4.83 -8.30
N VAL A 174 -3.76 -4.68 -8.72
CA VAL A 174 -4.81 -4.07 -7.88
C VAL A 174 -5.09 -4.93 -6.65
N TRP A 175 -5.27 -6.25 -6.82
CA TRP A 175 -5.56 -7.13 -5.69
C TRP A 175 -4.36 -7.32 -4.74
N ALA A 176 -3.13 -7.32 -5.25
CA ALA A 176 -1.95 -7.27 -4.40
C ALA A 176 -1.92 -5.97 -3.57
N THR A 177 -2.29 -4.83 -4.16
CA THR A 177 -2.34 -3.55 -3.44
C THR A 177 -3.46 -3.54 -2.39
N VAL A 178 -4.65 -4.07 -2.69
CA VAL A 178 -5.75 -4.23 -1.71
C VAL A 178 -5.28 -5.04 -0.51
N GLU A 179 -4.65 -6.20 -0.76
CA GLU A 179 -4.16 -7.04 0.31
C GLU A 179 -3.03 -6.37 1.11
N ALA A 180 -2.10 -5.68 0.45
CA ALA A 180 -1.04 -4.93 1.13
C ALA A 180 -1.62 -3.84 2.06
N ILE A 181 -2.69 -3.13 1.64
CA ILE A 181 -3.37 -2.16 2.50
C ILE A 181 -3.98 -2.84 3.72
N LEU A 182 -4.70 -3.93 3.54
CA LEU A 182 -5.28 -4.70 4.63
C LEU A 182 -4.20 -5.25 5.56
N ASP A 183 -3.12 -5.80 5.00
CA ASP A 183 -1.99 -6.32 5.76
C ASP A 183 -1.35 -5.24 6.65
N SER A 184 -1.24 -3.99 6.16
CA SER A 184 -0.76 -2.87 6.97
C SER A 184 -1.60 -2.62 8.22
N MET A 185 -2.91 -2.84 8.15
CA MET A 185 -3.85 -2.66 9.25
C MET A 185 -3.85 -3.88 10.20
N PHE A 186 -3.89 -5.09 9.64
CA PHE A 186 -3.90 -6.33 10.43
C PHE A 186 -2.57 -6.59 11.16
N SER A 187 -1.46 -6.06 10.63
CA SER A 187 -0.12 -6.14 11.26
C SER A 187 0.12 -5.03 12.28
N SER A 188 -0.83 -4.12 12.51
CA SER A 188 -0.65 -2.95 13.37
C SER A 188 -1.39 -3.10 14.70
N PRO A 189 -0.67 -3.00 15.86
CA PRO A 189 -1.29 -3.06 17.18
C PRO A 189 -1.97 -1.74 17.56
N TYR A 190 -2.80 -1.76 18.60
CA TYR A 190 -3.24 -0.54 19.28
C TYR A 190 -2.05 0.36 19.57
N THR A 191 -2.17 1.64 19.25
CA THR A 191 -1.07 2.59 19.37
C THR A 191 -1.49 3.87 20.10
N LYS A 192 -0.73 4.24 21.14
CA LYS A 192 -0.82 5.54 21.79
C LYS A 192 0.28 6.45 21.23
N GLY A 193 -0.09 7.64 20.75
CA GLY A 193 0.82 8.60 20.16
C GLY A 193 0.65 10.00 20.73
N PHE A 194 1.16 11.01 20.00
CA PHE A 194 1.31 12.38 20.44
C PHE A 194 -0.03 13.05 20.81
N ARG A 195 -1.06 12.95 19.98
CA ARG A 195 -2.36 13.61 20.19
C ARG A 195 -3.48 12.69 20.65
N GLY A 196 -3.23 11.40 20.74
CA GLY A 196 -4.25 10.43 21.15
C GLY A 196 -3.88 8.99 20.86
N THR A 197 -4.92 8.17 20.77
CA THR A 197 -4.80 6.73 20.56
C THR A 197 -5.50 6.30 19.28
N VAL A 198 -5.04 5.22 18.69
CA VAL A 198 -5.66 4.59 17.51
C VAL A 198 -5.81 3.09 17.78
N PRO A 199 -7.02 2.53 17.62
CA PRO A 199 -7.25 1.12 17.85
C PRO A 199 -6.62 0.25 16.74
N SER A 200 -6.32 -1.00 17.09
CA SER A 200 -6.08 -2.04 16.11
C SER A 200 -7.41 -2.46 15.48
N ILE A 201 -7.39 -2.80 14.19
CA ILE A 201 -8.57 -3.36 13.54
C ILE A 201 -8.94 -4.72 14.14
N LEU A 202 -7.94 -5.53 14.51
CA LEU A 202 -8.17 -6.84 15.15
C LEU A 202 -8.94 -6.71 16.46
N ASP A 203 -8.53 -5.78 17.32
CA ASP A 203 -9.19 -5.57 18.61
C ASP A 203 -10.66 -5.12 18.43
N SER A 204 -10.94 -4.42 17.33
CA SER A 204 -12.29 -3.91 17.01
C SER A 204 -13.18 -4.93 16.32
N MET A 205 -12.65 -6.00 15.76
CA MET A 205 -13.42 -7.09 15.13
C MET A 205 -13.92 -8.13 16.14
N TYR A 206 -13.35 -8.17 17.34
CA TYR A 206 -13.69 -9.14 18.38
C TYR A 206 -14.47 -8.53 19.55
N GLN A 207 -14.89 -7.27 19.45
CA GLN A 207 -15.81 -6.61 20.39
C GLN A 207 -17.26 -6.68 19.90
#